data_e23650a5fa53ac4dedd06d6a91085467
#
_entry.id   e23650a5fa53ac4dedd06d6a91085467
#
_cell.length_a   1.000
_cell.length_b   1.000
_cell.length_c   1.000
_cell.angle_alpha   90.00
_cell.angle_beta   90.00
_cell.angle_gamma   90.00
#
_symmetry.space_group_name_H-M   'P 1'
#
loop_
_entity.id
_entity.type
_entity.pdbx_description
1 polymer ?
#
loop_
_entity_poly.entity_id
_entity_poly.type
_entity_poly.pdbx_seq_one_letter_code
_entity_poly.pdbx_strand_id
1 'polypeptide(L)'
;MFEALKILLARKTVRLDARLAGVAGFTGAGGFRYALSPAGSANYEVEAKGVAGLKADLFACGEFVAPLECDEGKVKAKFDSRLGDLAIRLKAGDLVEIRQNGGAILSGTLGR
;
A
#
# COMPACT_ATOMS: atom_id res chain seq x y z
N MET A 1 -6.28 34.98 -10.74
CA MET A 1 -6.32 34.71 -9.29
C MET A 1 -7.41 33.72 -8.89
N PHE A 2 -8.65 33.97 -9.26
CA PHE A 2 -9.73 33.02 -8.97
C PHE A 2 -9.53 31.67 -9.63
N GLU A 3 -8.96 31.66 -10.80
CA GLU A 3 -8.68 30.42 -11.53
C GLU A 3 -7.72 29.53 -10.76
N ALA A 4 -6.64 30.08 -10.23
CA ALA A 4 -5.66 29.31 -9.46
C ALA A 4 -6.28 28.77 -8.17
N LEU A 5 -7.08 29.59 -7.49
CA LEU A 5 -7.76 29.17 -6.27
C LEU A 5 -8.76 28.05 -6.56
N LYS A 6 -9.49 28.17 -7.66
CA LYS A 6 -10.44 27.18 -8.09
C LYS A 6 -9.77 25.84 -8.41
N ILE A 7 -8.62 25.87 -9.03
CA ILE A 7 -7.83 24.66 -9.29
C ILE A 7 -7.39 23.99 -7.99
N LEU A 8 -6.92 24.78 -7.02
CA LEU A 8 -6.53 24.24 -5.73
C LEU A 8 -7.70 23.62 -4.98
N LEU A 9 -8.86 24.26 -5.03
CA LEU A 9 -10.06 23.73 -4.38
C LEU A 9 -10.58 22.47 -5.09
N ALA A 10 -10.32 22.33 -6.39
CA ALA A 10 -10.71 21.16 -7.15
C ALA A 10 -9.81 19.95 -6.90
N ARG A 11 -8.60 20.17 -6.36
CA ARG A 11 -7.70 19.05 -6.03
C ARG A 11 -8.28 18.27 -4.87
N LYS A 12 -8.32 16.98 -5.03
CA LYS A 12 -8.84 16.08 -4.01
C LYS A 12 -7.79 15.07 -3.62
N THR A 13 -7.92 14.54 -2.43
CA THR A 13 -7.13 13.40 -2.00
C THR A 13 -7.48 12.21 -2.91
N VAL A 14 -6.46 11.61 -3.47
CA VAL A 14 -6.62 10.37 -4.23
C VAL A 14 -6.67 9.22 -3.22
N ARG A 15 -7.71 8.39 -3.30
CA ARG A 15 -7.86 7.22 -2.44
C ARG A 15 -7.98 5.97 -3.29
N LEU A 16 -7.15 5.00 -3.00
CA LEU A 16 -7.09 3.75 -3.73
C LEU A 16 -7.03 2.58 -2.76
N ASP A 17 -7.64 1.47 -3.15
CA ASP A 17 -7.65 0.25 -2.36
C ASP A 17 -7.21 -0.92 -3.23
N ALA A 18 -6.56 -1.89 -2.63
CA ALA A 18 -6.28 -3.16 -3.26
C ALA A 18 -6.68 -4.28 -2.31
N ARG A 19 -7.35 -5.28 -2.84
CA ARG A 19 -7.58 -6.53 -2.13
C ARG A 19 -6.41 -7.45 -2.46
N LEU A 20 -5.73 -7.93 -1.43
CA LEU A 20 -4.58 -8.81 -1.59
C LEU A 20 -5.03 -10.26 -1.44
N ALA A 21 -4.67 -11.07 -2.40
CA ALA A 21 -5.02 -12.48 -2.42
C ALA A 21 -3.77 -13.35 -2.50
N GLY A 22 -3.86 -14.57 -2.01
CA GLY A 22 -2.74 -15.52 -2.03
C GLY A 22 -2.28 -15.84 -3.44
N VAL A 23 -0.96 -15.95 -3.61
CA VAL A 23 -0.30 -16.24 -4.88
C VAL A 23 0.44 -17.57 -4.75
N ALA A 24 0.46 -18.35 -5.85
CA ALA A 24 1.30 -19.55 -5.95
C ALA A 24 1.11 -20.54 -4.78
N GLY A 25 -0.13 -20.79 -4.37
CA GLY A 25 -0.44 -21.75 -3.32
C GLY A 25 -0.52 -21.17 -1.91
N PHE A 26 -0.21 -19.90 -1.72
CA PHE A 26 -0.44 -19.24 -0.45
C PHE A 26 -1.92 -18.95 -0.27
N THR A 27 -2.43 -19.11 0.95
CA THR A 27 -3.87 -18.97 1.24
C THR A 27 -4.22 -17.70 2.01
N GLY A 28 -3.25 -16.86 2.28
CA GLY A 28 -3.48 -15.62 3.00
C GLY A 28 -4.35 -14.63 2.23
N ALA A 29 -4.80 -13.62 2.92
CA ALA A 29 -5.61 -12.55 2.34
C ALA A 29 -5.34 -11.26 3.08
N GLY A 30 -5.59 -10.13 2.43
CA GLY A 30 -5.41 -8.85 3.07
C GLY A 30 -5.95 -7.69 2.27
N GLY A 31 -5.58 -6.50 2.69
CA GLY A 31 -5.95 -5.27 2.02
C GLY A 31 -4.86 -4.23 2.15
N PHE A 32 -4.82 -3.35 1.18
CA PHE A 32 -3.92 -2.21 1.16
C PHE A 32 -4.75 -0.96 0.83
N ARG A 33 -4.61 0.07 1.64
CA ARG A 33 -5.28 1.35 1.43
C ARG A 33 -4.23 2.43 1.23
N TYR A 34 -4.50 3.32 0.32
CA TYR A 34 -3.58 4.38 -0.07
C TYR A 34 -4.32 5.70 -0.23
N ALA A 35 -3.74 6.76 0.28
CA ALA A 35 -4.24 8.11 0.08
C ALA A 35 -3.09 9.05 -0.23
N LEU A 36 -3.27 9.86 -1.27
CA LEU A 36 -2.31 10.88 -1.67
C LEU A 36 -3.00 12.23 -1.59
N SER A 37 -2.49 13.11 -0.74
CA SER A 37 -3.06 14.46 -0.59
C SER A 37 -2.66 15.35 -1.77
N PRO A 38 -3.40 16.44 -2.02
CA PRO A 38 -3.01 17.41 -3.06
C PRO A 38 -1.62 18.00 -2.85
N ALA A 39 -1.17 18.06 -1.61
CA ALA A 39 0.15 18.57 -1.26
C ALA A 39 1.27 17.55 -1.49
N GLY A 40 0.94 16.32 -1.87
CA GLY A 40 1.93 15.28 -2.14
C GLY A 40 2.26 14.39 -0.95
N SER A 41 1.56 14.52 0.17
CA SER A 41 1.73 13.61 1.31
C SER A 41 1.01 12.30 1.04
N ALA A 42 1.70 11.19 1.26
CA ALA A 42 1.13 9.86 1.12
C ALA A 42 0.93 9.23 2.48
N ASN A 43 -0.23 8.60 2.68
CA ASN A 43 -0.40 7.69 3.78
C ASN A 43 -1.00 6.40 3.25
N TYR A 44 -0.60 5.31 3.84
CA TYR A 44 -1.05 4.00 3.39
C TYR A 44 -0.99 3.01 4.54
N GLU A 45 -1.81 2.00 4.46
CA GLU A 45 -1.83 0.94 5.45
C GLU A 45 -2.01 -0.41 4.78
N VAL A 46 -1.46 -1.42 5.41
CA VAL A 46 -1.60 -2.80 4.97
C VAL A 46 -2.07 -3.65 6.14
N GLU A 47 -3.03 -4.51 5.86
CA GLU A 47 -3.49 -5.54 6.78
C GLU A 47 -3.50 -6.85 6.04
N ALA A 48 -3.04 -7.92 6.69
CA ALA A 48 -3.05 -9.24 6.07
C ALA A 48 -3.10 -10.32 7.14
N LYS A 49 -3.56 -11.49 6.77
CA LYS A 49 -3.55 -12.69 7.61
C LYS A 49 -3.15 -13.89 6.77
N GLY A 50 -2.69 -14.93 7.46
CA GLY A 50 -2.14 -16.10 6.78
C GLY A 50 -0.71 -15.88 6.30
N VAL A 51 0.01 -14.95 6.92
CA VAL A 51 1.40 -14.66 6.60
C VAL A 51 2.30 -15.31 7.64
N ALA A 52 2.95 -16.39 7.25
CA ALA A 52 3.81 -17.16 8.15
C ALA A 52 5.10 -16.38 8.48
N GLY A 53 5.77 -16.80 9.56
CA GLY A 53 7.05 -16.23 9.94
C GLY A 53 6.92 -14.92 10.71
N LEU A 54 8.04 -14.21 10.85
CA LEU A 54 8.14 -13.00 11.66
C LEU A 54 8.24 -11.73 10.81
N LYS A 55 8.64 -11.84 9.55
CA LYS A 55 8.90 -10.70 8.69
C LYS A 55 8.42 -10.95 7.27
N ALA A 56 8.00 -9.87 6.64
CA ALA A 56 7.66 -9.83 5.23
C ALA A 56 8.05 -8.46 4.68
N ASP A 57 7.86 -8.24 3.40
CA ASP A 57 8.18 -6.96 2.77
C ASP A 57 7.01 -6.47 1.93
N LEU A 58 6.76 -5.18 2.00
CA LEU A 58 5.76 -4.53 1.16
C LEU A 58 6.43 -4.02 -0.11
N PHE A 59 5.87 -4.40 -1.26
CA PHE A 59 6.32 -3.95 -2.57
C PHE A 59 5.19 -3.27 -3.31
N ALA A 60 5.51 -2.27 -4.07
CA ALA A 60 4.56 -1.60 -4.98
C ALA A 60 5.26 -1.37 -6.31
N CYS A 61 4.60 -1.75 -7.41
CA CYS A 61 5.16 -1.65 -8.77
C CYS A 61 6.53 -2.34 -8.89
N GLY A 62 6.73 -3.45 -8.18
CA GLY A 62 7.99 -4.20 -8.20
C GLY A 62 9.11 -3.59 -7.36
N GLU A 63 8.85 -2.51 -6.64
CA GLU A 63 9.87 -1.85 -5.82
C GLU A 63 9.58 -2.03 -4.35
N PHE A 64 10.63 -2.21 -3.56
CA PHE A 64 10.54 -2.33 -2.12
C PHE A 64 10.03 -1.01 -1.52
N VAL A 65 9.03 -1.11 -0.64
CA VAL A 65 8.46 0.06 0.04
C VAL A 65 8.84 0.06 1.52
N ALA A 66 8.62 -1.04 2.21
CA ALA A 66 8.85 -1.09 3.66
C ALA A 66 8.92 -2.54 4.16
N PRO A 67 9.68 -2.78 5.23
CA PRO A 67 9.60 -4.05 5.92
C PRO A 67 8.31 -4.14 6.72
N LEU A 68 7.80 -5.35 6.87
CA LEU A 68 6.59 -5.63 7.64
C LEU A 68 6.90 -6.65 8.73
N GLU A 69 6.31 -6.44 9.88
CA GLU A 69 6.39 -7.40 10.98
C GLU A 69 5.14 -8.26 10.99
N CYS A 70 5.34 -9.56 11.18
CA CYS A 70 4.25 -10.52 11.27
C CYS A 70 4.12 -10.99 12.70
N ASP A 71 2.90 -11.01 13.21
CA ASP A 71 2.60 -11.48 14.54
C ASP A 71 1.44 -12.46 14.47
N GLU A 72 1.73 -13.72 14.81
CA GLU A 72 0.75 -14.81 14.78
C GLU A 72 -0.01 -14.89 13.44
N GLY A 73 0.73 -14.80 12.35
CA GLY A 73 0.17 -14.89 11.00
C GLY A 73 -0.50 -13.62 10.50
N LYS A 74 -0.40 -12.52 11.25
CA LYS A 74 -1.06 -11.26 10.90
C LYS A 74 -0.05 -10.16 10.68
N VAL A 75 -0.37 -9.29 9.71
CA VAL A 75 0.38 -8.07 9.44
C VAL A 75 -0.59 -6.90 9.58
N LYS A 76 -0.16 -5.86 10.28
CA LYS A 76 -0.90 -4.61 10.35
C LYS A 76 0.11 -3.48 10.47
N ALA A 77 0.18 -2.63 9.47
CA ALA A 77 1.14 -1.54 9.45
C ALA A 77 0.55 -0.30 8.81
N LYS A 78 0.89 0.86 9.36
CA LYS A 78 0.47 2.16 8.85
C LYS A 78 1.70 3.00 8.58
N PHE A 79 1.65 3.72 7.48
CA PHE A 79 2.74 4.57 7.02
C PHE A 79 2.22 5.96 6.69
N ASP A 80 3.02 6.97 7.00
CA ASP A 80 2.68 8.36 6.70
C ASP A 80 3.97 9.10 6.32
N SER A 81 4.01 9.64 5.11
CA SER A 81 5.20 10.35 4.64
C SER A 81 5.51 11.60 5.45
N ARG A 82 4.52 12.17 6.13
CA ARG A 82 4.74 13.30 7.02
C ARG A 82 5.51 12.90 8.28
N LEU A 83 5.55 11.61 8.59
CA LEU A 83 6.25 11.06 9.76
C LEU A 83 7.55 10.37 9.38
N GLY A 84 8.02 10.57 8.15
CA GLY A 84 9.30 10.04 7.69
C GLY A 84 9.22 8.77 6.85
N ASP A 85 8.03 8.24 6.62
CA ASP A 85 7.86 7.08 5.75
C ASP A 85 7.98 7.48 4.27
N LEU A 86 8.21 6.51 3.42
CA LEU A 86 8.39 6.75 1.99
C LEU A 86 7.13 7.34 1.35
N ALA A 87 7.29 8.46 0.66
CA ALA A 87 6.19 9.14 -0.03
C ALA A 87 6.00 8.54 -1.42
N ILE A 88 5.43 7.33 -1.48
CA ILE A 88 5.20 6.66 -2.76
C ILE A 88 4.03 7.30 -3.52
N ARG A 89 4.13 7.30 -4.84
CA ARG A 89 3.07 7.80 -5.71
C ARG A 89 2.51 6.64 -6.51
N LEU A 90 1.27 6.29 -6.20
CA LEU A 90 0.58 5.16 -6.81
C LEU A 90 -0.67 5.63 -7.54
N LYS A 91 -1.10 4.86 -8.52
CA LYS A 91 -2.31 5.12 -9.30
C LYS A 91 -3.11 3.85 -9.48
N ALA A 92 -4.34 3.98 -9.94
CA ALA A 92 -5.19 2.84 -10.24
C ALA A 92 -4.48 1.92 -11.24
N GLY A 93 -4.53 0.63 -11.00
CA GLY A 93 -3.85 -0.38 -11.80
C GLY A 93 -2.47 -0.77 -11.30
N ASP A 94 -1.90 -0.03 -10.37
CA ASP A 94 -0.58 -0.38 -9.82
C ASP A 94 -0.66 -1.65 -8.97
N LEU A 95 0.38 -2.47 -9.08
CA LEU A 95 0.49 -3.73 -8.37
C LEU A 95 1.05 -3.52 -6.97
N VAL A 96 0.41 -4.12 -5.98
CA VAL A 96 0.88 -4.15 -4.60
C VAL A 96 1.10 -5.61 -4.21
N GLU A 97 2.22 -5.88 -3.56
CA GLU A 97 2.58 -7.24 -3.16
C GLU A 97 3.12 -7.27 -1.74
N ILE A 98 2.87 -8.38 -1.07
CA ILE A 98 3.60 -8.76 0.12
C ILE A 98 4.52 -9.89 -0.30
N ARG A 99 5.82 -9.74 -0.03
CA ARG A 99 6.84 -10.72 -0.42
C ARG A 99 7.55 -11.29 0.79
N GLN A 100 7.92 -12.55 0.68
CA GLN A 100 8.78 -13.23 1.64
C GLN A 100 9.77 -14.09 0.85
N ASN A 101 11.03 -14.14 1.34
CA ASN A 101 12.07 -14.96 0.71
C ASN A 101 12.20 -14.71 -0.80
N GLY A 102 12.06 -13.46 -1.21
CA GLY A 102 12.22 -13.03 -2.59
C GLY A 102 11.03 -13.27 -3.50
N GLY A 103 9.93 -13.82 -3.01
CA GLY A 103 8.76 -14.11 -3.82
C GLY A 103 7.48 -13.51 -3.27
N ALA A 104 6.54 -13.18 -4.15
CA ALA A 104 5.24 -12.68 -3.76
C ALA A 104 4.42 -13.79 -3.11
N ILE A 105 3.83 -13.50 -1.97
CA ILE A 105 2.90 -14.40 -1.29
C ILE A 105 1.47 -13.89 -1.35
N LEU A 106 1.29 -12.57 -1.40
CA LEU A 106 0.00 -11.92 -1.61
C LEU A 106 0.17 -10.84 -2.67
N SER A 107 -0.83 -10.63 -3.49
CA SER A 107 -0.83 -9.55 -4.47
C SER A 107 -2.22 -9.02 -4.76
N GLY A 108 -2.28 -7.80 -5.24
CA GLY A 108 -3.50 -7.17 -5.70
C GLY A 108 -3.21 -5.90 -6.48
N THR A 109 -4.18 -5.42 -7.23
CA THR A 109 -4.05 -4.19 -7.98
C THR A 109 -4.92 -3.11 -7.38
N LEU A 110 -4.40 -1.89 -7.38
CA LEU A 110 -5.11 -0.74 -6.83
C LEU A 110 -6.28 -0.33 -7.70
N GLY A 111 -7.39 0.01 -7.07
CA GLY A 111 -8.57 0.54 -7.71
C GLY A 111 -9.24 1.57 -6.81
N ARG A 112 -10.20 2.25 -7.35
CA ARG A 112 -10.98 3.26 -6.63
C ARG A 112 -12.19 2.67 -5.95
#